data_c9509c205da6eabfa7d04ae911846e8c
#
_entry.id   c9509c205da6eabfa7d04ae911846e8c
#
_cell.length_a   1.000
_cell.length_b   1.000
_cell.length_c   1.000
_cell.angle_alpha   90.00
_cell.angle_beta   90.00
_cell.angle_gamma   90.00
#
_symmetry.space_group_name_H-M   'P 1'
#
loop_
_entity.id
_entity.type
_entity.pdbx_description
1 polymer ?
#
loop_
_entity_poly.entity_id
_entity_poly.type
_entity_poly.pdbx_seq_one_letter_code
_entity_poly.pdbx_strand_id
1 'polypeptide(L)'
;MDKETFIKLLREAVSGFNKAISTEDGNWVVKGFIDIYKNIYTISSDTKVISKIMELYIFPKILEFATKNELEIELTKAQNYYPDITFKDKEGNLFAVDLKSSYRKDATHINGMTLGAFTGYFRERYYYCSRDPDY
;
A
#
# COMPACT_ATOMS: atom_id res chain seq x y z
N MET A 1 0.56 -20.89 5.40
CA MET A 1 -0.64 -20.40 4.63
C MET A 1 -0.33 -20.46 3.15
N ASP A 2 -1.23 -20.94 2.29
CA ASP A 2 -1.03 -20.88 0.84
C ASP A 2 -1.40 -19.51 0.26
N LYS A 3 -0.94 -19.24 -0.97
CA LYS A 3 -1.13 -17.98 -1.67
C LYS A 3 -2.61 -17.62 -1.92
N GLU A 4 -3.42 -18.61 -2.26
CA GLU A 4 -4.84 -18.41 -2.55
C GLU A 4 -5.59 -17.96 -1.29
N THR A 5 -5.32 -18.61 -0.18
CA THR A 5 -5.88 -18.24 1.13
C THR A 5 -5.47 -16.83 1.53
N PHE A 6 -4.19 -16.48 1.38
CA PHE A 6 -3.73 -15.12 1.67
C PHE A 6 -4.44 -14.06 0.82
N ILE A 7 -4.55 -14.27 -0.48
CA ILE A 7 -5.23 -13.35 -1.41
C ILE A 7 -6.71 -13.19 -1.04
N LYS A 8 -7.39 -14.29 -0.68
CA LYS A 8 -8.79 -14.26 -0.25
C LYS A 8 -8.97 -13.40 1.01
N LEU A 9 -8.17 -13.64 2.04
CA LEU A 9 -8.21 -12.89 3.29
C LEU A 9 -7.92 -11.41 3.08
N LEU A 10 -6.93 -11.09 2.24
CA LEU A 10 -6.60 -9.70 1.91
C LEU A 10 -7.75 -9.00 1.17
N ARG A 11 -8.38 -9.66 0.21
CA ARG A 11 -9.56 -9.12 -0.50
C ARG A 11 -10.74 -8.84 0.43
N GLU A 12 -10.99 -9.70 1.40
CA GLU A 12 -12.02 -9.47 2.42
C GLU A 12 -11.70 -8.25 3.29
N ALA A 13 -10.43 -8.02 3.60
CA ALA A 13 -10.00 -6.86 4.38
C ALA A 13 -10.09 -5.51 3.63
N VAL A 14 -10.03 -5.51 2.29
CA VAL A 14 -10.03 -4.28 1.47
C VAL A 14 -11.24 -3.38 1.73
N SER A 15 -12.41 -3.94 2.03
CA SER A 15 -13.60 -3.15 2.38
C SER A 15 -13.38 -2.29 3.64
N GLY A 16 -12.62 -2.82 4.60
CA GLY A 16 -12.22 -2.07 5.80
C GLY A 16 -11.21 -0.97 5.50
N PHE A 17 -10.32 -1.20 4.54
CA PHE A 17 -9.35 -0.18 4.09
C PHE A 17 -10.07 1.01 3.44
N ASN A 18 -11.03 0.76 2.57
CA ASN A 18 -11.83 1.82 1.95
C ASN A 18 -12.51 2.72 2.98
N LYS A 19 -13.12 2.13 4.02
CA LYS A 19 -13.76 2.88 5.11
C LYS A 19 -12.77 3.74 5.91
N ALA A 20 -11.50 3.37 5.95
CA ALA A 20 -10.48 4.16 6.64
C ALA A 20 -10.06 5.41 5.86
N ILE A 21 -10.15 5.41 4.53
CA ILE A 21 -9.62 6.47 3.68
C ILE A 21 -10.70 7.31 3.00
N SER A 22 -11.95 6.85 2.97
CA SER A 22 -13.05 7.55 2.31
C SER A 22 -14.27 7.70 3.22
N THR A 23 -15.02 8.77 2.99
CA THR A 23 -16.33 8.99 3.57
C THR A 23 -17.40 8.15 2.84
N GLU A 24 -18.63 8.11 3.36
CA GLU A 24 -19.72 7.32 2.77
C GLU A 24 -20.08 7.77 1.34
N ASP A 25 -19.93 9.06 1.04
CA ASP A 25 -20.13 9.65 -0.27
C ASP A 25 -18.92 9.52 -1.22
N GLY A 26 -17.91 8.75 -0.81
CA GLY A 26 -16.72 8.44 -1.62
C GLY A 26 -15.66 9.55 -1.67
N ASN A 27 -15.78 10.58 -0.84
CA ASN A 27 -14.76 11.60 -0.70
C ASN A 27 -13.62 11.13 0.20
N TRP A 28 -12.44 11.70 0.01
CA TRP A 28 -11.29 11.46 0.87
C TRP A 28 -11.50 12.06 2.26
N VAL A 29 -11.14 11.30 3.29
CA VAL A 29 -11.17 11.79 4.68
C VAL A 29 -10.07 12.84 4.94
N VAL A 30 -8.94 12.77 4.22
CA VAL A 30 -7.84 13.73 4.35
C VAL A 30 -7.93 14.78 3.24
N LYS A 31 -8.14 16.03 3.62
CA LYS A 31 -8.26 17.17 2.69
C LYS A 31 -7.03 18.08 2.72
N GLY A 32 -6.17 17.93 3.72
CA GLY A 32 -5.02 18.79 3.90
C GLY A 32 -4.27 18.48 5.19
N PHE A 33 -3.37 19.35 5.57
CA PHE A 33 -2.62 19.28 6.82
C PHE A 33 -2.52 20.66 7.46
N ILE A 34 -2.20 20.68 8.75
CA ILE A 34 -2.03 21.88 9.56
C ILE A 34 -0.59 21.90 10.08
N ASP A 35 0.10 23.03 9.95
CA ASP A 35 1.41 23.23 10.55
C ASP A 35 1.32 23.61 12.04
N ILE A 36 2.47 23.73 12.70
CA ILE A 36 2.55 24.11 14.13
C ILE A 36 2.03 25.54 14.40
N TYR A 37 1.94 26.37 13.37
CA TYR A 37 1.41 27.74 13.45
C TYR A 37 -0.09 27.80 13.13
N LYS A 38 -0.75 26.64 12.91
CA LYS A 38 -2.16 26.48 12.58
C LYS A 38 -2.54 26.97 11.17
N ASN A 39 -1.56 27.10 10.29
CA ASN A 39 -1.87 27.32 8.85
C ASN A 39 -2.39 26.02 8.25
N ILE A 40 -3.45 26.13 7.46
CA ILE A 40 -4.08 25.01 6.77
C ILE A 40 -3.60 24.97 5.33
N TYR A 41 -3.12 23.80 4.92
CA TYR A 41 -2.65 23.53 3.57
C TYR A 41 -3.54 22.49 2.94
N THR A 42 -4.12 22.77 1.79
CA THR A 42 -4.88 21.80 1.03
C THR A 42 -3.96 20.87 0.27
N ILE A 43 -4.30 19.59 0.20
CA ILE A 43 -3.58 18.63 -0.62
C ILE A 43 -3.92 18.90 -2.07
N SER A 44 -2.89 19.21 -2.87
CA SER A 44 -3.00 19.32 -4.32
C SER A 44 -3.15 17.93 -4.95
N SER A 45 -3.34 17.90 -6.28
CA SER A 45 -3.40 16.66 -7.06
C SER A 45 -2.05 15.94 -7.19
N ASP A 46 -1.06 16.24 -6.35
CA ASP A 46 0.22 15.53 -6.34
C ASP A 46 0.05 14.09 -5.87
N THR A 47 0.22 13.15 -6.79
CA THR A 47 0.05 11.72 -6.53
C THR A 47 1.00 11.17 -5.48
N LYS A 48 2.20 11.72 -5.36
CA LYS A 48 3.20 11.23 -4.39
C LYS A 48 2.79 11.53 -2.96
N VAL A 49 2.33 12.77 -2.72
CA VAL A 49 1.85 13.18 -1.39
C VAL A 49 0.61 12.38 -1.01
N ILE A 50 -0.33 12.23 -1.94
CA ILE A 50 -1.56 11.47 -1.71
C ILE A 50 -1.25 10.00 -1.44
N SER A 51 -0.39 9.36 -2.23
CA SER A 51 0.01 7.96 -2.01
C SER A 51 0.59 7.77 -0.61
N LYS A 52 1.46 8.67 -0.18
CA LYS A 52 2.08 8.56 1.16
C LYS A 52 1.08 8.74 2.29
N ILE A 53 0.13 9.63 2.13
CA ILE A 53 -0.96 9.79 3.11
C ILE A 53 -1.83 8.53 3.16
N MET A 54 -2.17 7.94 2.00
CA MET A 54 -2.92 6.67 1.95
C MET A 54 -2.18 5.55 2.68
N GLU A 55 -0.89 5.37 2.43
CA GLU A 55 -0.08 4.38 3.13
C GLU A 55 -0.19 4.55 4.65
N LEU A 56 -0.03 5.79 5.16
CA LEU A 56 -0.12 6.08 6.59
C LEU A 56 -1.51 5.78 7.18
N TYR A 57 -2.58 6.06 6.43
CA TYR A 57 -3.96 5.82 6.88
C TYR A 57 -4.36 4.34 6.81
N ILE A 58 -3.86 3.61 5.82
CA ILE A 58 -4.14 2.17 5.67
C ILE A 58 -3.30 1.34 6.63
N PHE A 59 -2.13 1.81 7.03
CA PHE A 59 -1.19 1.02 7.83
C PHE A 59 -1.78 0.45 9.14
N PRO A 60 -2.59 1.18 9.94
CA PRO A 60 -3.27 0.59 11.10
C PRO A 60 -4.19 -0.58 10.73
N LYS A 61 -4.85 -0.52 9.57
CA LYS A 61 -5.70 -1.61 9.07
C LYS A 61 -4.89 -2.81 8.59
N ILE A 62 -3.70 -2.55 8.06
CA ILE A 62 -2.74 -3.60 7.72
C ILE A 62 -2.25 -4.32 8.98
N LEU A 63 -1.97 -3.58 10.06
CA LEU A 63 -1.62 -4.17 11.37
C LEU A 63 -2.77 -5.01 11.94
N GLU A 64 -4.01 -4.51 11.89
CA GLU A 64 -5.19 -5.27 12.31
C GLU A 64 -5.34 -6.57 11.50
N PHE A 65 -5.14 -6.50 10.17
CA PHE A 65 -5.17 -7.65 9.28
C PHE A 65 -4.10 -8.67 9.64
N ALA A 66 -2.86 -8.24 9.84
CA ALA A 66 -1.76 -9.10 10.21
C ALA A 66 -2.02 -9.80 11.55
N THR A 67 -2.41 -9.05 12.57
CA THR A 67 -2.72 -9.59 13.90
C THR A 67 -3.85 -10.62 13.84
N LYS A 68 -4.94 -10.31 13.13
CA LYS A 68 -6.09 -11.20 12.98
C LYS A 68 -5.74 -12.53 12.31
N ASN A 69 -4.80 -12.52 11.39
CA ASN A 69 -4.40 -13.68 10.61
C ASN A 69 -3.09 -14.32 11.08
N GLU A 70 -2.59 -13.90 12.25
CA GLU A 70 -1.35 -14.39 12.86
C GLU A 70 -0.14 -14.28 11.95
N LEU A 71 -0.04 -13.13 11.24
CA LEU A 71 1.06 -12.79 10.34
C LEU A 71 2.00 -11.79 11.02
N GLU A 72 3.29 -11.96 10.83
CA GLU A 72 4.30 -10.95 11.12
C GLU A 72 4.40 -9.97 9.95
N ILE A 73 4.74 -8.70 10.23
CA ILE A 73 5.00 -7.68 9.21
C ILE A 73 6.49 -7.37 9.22
N GLU A 74 7.11 -7.51 8.07
CA GLU A 74 8.47 -7.04 7.81
C GLU A 74 8.40 -5.83 6.88
N LEU A 75 8.98 -4.70 7.32
CA LEU A 75 9.08 -3.49 6.51
C LEU A 75 10.47 -3.44 5.85
N THR A 76 10.52 -2.89 4.65
CA THR A 76 11.78 -2.72 3.94
C THR A 76 12.74 -1.81 4.69
N LYS A 77 14.04 -2.13 4.62
CA LYS A 77 15.11 -1.37 5.30
C LYS A 77 15.34 0.02 4.70
N ALA A 78 14.89 0.25 3.46
CA ALA A 78 15.04 1.52 2.77
C ALA A 78 13.79 1.86 1.94
N GLN A 79 13.49 3.16 1.85
CA GLN A 79 12.28 3.69 1.22
C GLN A 79 12.06 3.27 -0.23
N ASN A 80 13.12 2.94 -0.96
CA ASN A 80 13.06 2.58 -2.37
C ASN A 80 13.13 1.07 -2.62
N TYR A 81 13.07 0.26 -1.57
CA TYR A 81 13.10 -1.18 -1.70
C TYR A 81 11.68 -1.72 -1.94
N TYR A 82 11.63 -2.79 -2.72
CA TYR A 82 10.42 -3.57 -2.95
C TYR A 82 10.43 -4.80 -2.04
N PRO A 83 9.29 -5.22 -1.53
CA PRO A 83 7.96 -4.61 -1.60
C PRO A 83 7.74 -3.54 -0.51
N ASP A 84 6.63 -2.81 -0.58
CA ASP A 84 6.26 -1.86 0.49
C ASP A 84 6.05 -2.59 1.83
N ILE A 85 5.46 -3.78 1.80
CA ILE A 85 5.12 -4.59 2.97
C ILE A 85 5.34 -6.06 2.65
N THR A 86 5.93 -6.78 3.60
CA THR A 86 5.99 -8.24 3.59
C THR A 86 5.21 -8.78 4.76
N PHE A 87 4.36 -9.75 4.49
CA PHE A 87 3.75 -10.57 5.52
C PHE A 87 4.44 -11.93 5.58
N LYS A 88 4.70 -12.40 6.79
CA LYS A 88 5.30 -13.70 7.05
C LYS A 88 4.38 -14.51 7.94
N ASP A 89 4.10 -15.74 7.55
CA ASP A 89 3.32 -16.64 8.37
C ASP A 89 4.20 -17.48 9.33
N LYS A 90 3.57 -18.24 10.21
CA LYS A 90 4.27 -19.11 11.17
C LYS A 90 5.10 -20.21 10.52
N GLU A 91 4.81 -20.56 9.29
CA GLU A 91 5.54 -21.57 8.50
C GLU A 91 6.74 -20.95 7.77
N GLY A 92 6.91 -19.62 7.84
CA GLY A 92 7.97 -18.89 7.17
C GLY A 92 7.67 -18.52 5.72
N ASN A 93 6.43 -18.71 5.24
CA ASN A 93 6.04 -18.25 3.90
C ASN A 93 5.93 -16.73 3.88
N LEU A 94 6.47 -16.11 2.82
CA LEU A 94 6.50 -14.67 2.64
C LEU A 94 5.50 -14.23 1.57
N PHE A 95 4.75 -13.17 1.86
CA PHE A 95 3.75 -12.58 0.95
C PHE A 95 4.09 -11.11 0.75
N ALA A 96 4.60 -10.77 -0.43
CA ALA A 96 4.94 -9.41 -0.82
C ALA A 96 3.69 -8.64 -1.25
N VAL A 97 3.46 -7.48 -0.65
CA VAL A 97 2.36 -6.58 -0.98
C VAL A 97 2.92 -5.19 -1.29
N ASP A 98 2.54 -4.68 -2.45
CA ASP A 98 2.95 -3.38 -2.95
C ASP A 98 1.72 -2.49 -3.16
N LEU A 99 1.71 -1.30 -2.56
CA LEU A 99 0.59 -0.38 -2.60
C LEU A 99 0.72 0.57 -3.79
N LYS A 100 -0.26 0.53 -4.69
CA LYS A 100 -0.28 1.41 -5.85
C LYS A 100 -1.54 2.26 -5.83
N SER A 101 -1.37 3.54 -6.13
CA SER A 101 -2.47 4.48 -6.28
C SER A 101 -2.53 5.06 -7.68
N SER A 102 -3.73 5.34 -8.14
CA SER A 102 -3.96 6.01 -9.42
C SER A 102 -5.15 6.94 -9.31
N TYR A 103 -5.17 7.97 -10.16
CA TYR A 103 -6.31 8.87 -10.26
C TYR A 103 -7.41 8.30 -11.14
N ARG A 104 -8.64 8.49 -10.68
CA ARG A 104 -9.81 8.33 -11.51
C ARG A 104 -10.18 9.70 -12.10
N LYS A 105 -10.22 9.81 -13.44
CA LYS A 105 -10.66 11.00 -14.14
C LYS A 105 -12.19 11.22 -14.02
N ASP A 106 -12.91 10.13 -14.15
CA ASP A 106 -14.37 10.07 -14.06
C ASP A 106 -14.79 8.64 -13.64
N ALA A 107 -16.08 8.36 -13.61
CA ALA A 107 -16.62 7.07 -13.18
C ALA A 107 -16.11 5.87 -14.04
N THR A 108 -15.69 6.12 -15.27
CA THR A 108 -15.32 5.09 -16.24
C THR A 108 -13.85 5.07 -16.63
N HIS A 109 -13.11 6.16 -16.35
CA HIS A 109 -11.72 6.31 -16.76
C HIS A 109 -10.76 6.40 -15.57
N ILE A 110 -9.84 5.46 -15.49
CA ILE A 110 -8.73 5.44 -14.52
C ILE A 110 -7.46 5.81 -15.28
N ASN A 111 -6.67 6.72 -14.74
CA ASN A 111 -5.34 6.98 -15.29
C ASN A 111 -4.46 5.73 -15.17
N GLY A 112 -3.57 5.56 -16.14
CA GLY A 112 -2.61 4.47 -16.11
C GLY A 112 -1.79 4.47 -14.83
N MET A 113 -1.55 3.28 -14.29
CA MET A 113 -0.62 3.05 -13.18
C MET A 113 0.74 2.66 -13.74
N THR A 114 1.81 3.30 -13.28
CA THR A 114 3.16 2.81 -13.49
C THR A 114 3.46 1.75 -12.43
N LEU A 115 3.75 0.54 -12.87
CA LEU A 115 4.17 -0.56 -11.98
C LEU A 115 5.61 -0.38 -11.47
N GLY A 116 6.22 0.75 -11.73
CA GLY A 116 7.57 1.13 -11.38
C GLY A 116 8.31 1.73 -12.57
N ALA A 117 9.26 2.62 -12.32
CA ALA A 117 10.07 3.24 -13.35
C ALA A 117 11.05 2.26 -14.02
N PHE A 118 11.17 1.05 -13.49
CA PHE A 118 12.16 0.09 -13.93
C PHE A 118 11.50 -1.20 -14.42
N THR A 119 11.44 -1.36 -15.74
CA THR A 119 10.89 -2.57 -16.39
C THR A 119 11.70 -3.84 -16.12
N GLY A 120 12.89 -3.73 -15.55
CA GLY A 120 13.74 -4.84 -15.15
C GLY A 120 13.12 -5.77 -14.12
N TYR A 121 12.20 -5.29 -13.27
CA TYR A 121 11.45 -6.13 -12.32
C TYR A 121 10.76 -7.34 -12.96
N PHE A 122 10.43 -7.23 -14.25
CA PHE A 122 9.72 -8.27 -14.98
C PHE A 122 10.63 -9.08 -15.90
N ARG A 123 11.85 -8.61 -16.15
CA ARG A 123 12.79 -9.23 -17.10
C ARG A 123 13.83 -10.10 -16.42
N GLU A 124 14.27 -9.73 -15.22
CA GLU A 124 15.36 -10.42 -14.51
C GLU A 124 14.94 -10.78 -13.08
N ARG A 125 14.36 -11.96 -12.98
CA ARG A 125 13.77 -12.50 -11.73
C ARG A 125 14.74 -12.54 -10.54
N TYR A 126 16.04 -12.52 -10.78
CA TYR A 126 17.07 -12.67 -9.76
C TYR A 126 17.78 -11.37 -9.37
N TYR A 127 17.76 -10.34 -10.20
CA TYR A 127 18.56 -9.13 -9.97
C TYR A 127 17.90 -8.10 -9.06
N TYR A 128 16.59 -8.17 -8.91
CA TYR A 128 15.78 -7.14 -8.24
C TYR A 128 15.13 -7.56 -6.93
N CYS A 129 14.97 -8.84 -6.72
CA CYS A 129 14.79 -9.36 -5.36
C CYS A 129 16.01 -9.10 -4.46
N SER A 130 17.15 -8.71 -5.04
CA SER A 130 18.40 -8.43 -4.33
C SER A 130 18.57 -6.98 -3.88
N ARG A 131 17.62 -6.10 -4.10
CA ARG A 131 17.64 -4.78 -3.45
C ARG A 131 17.36 -4.87 -1.96
N ASP A 132 16.57 -5.83 -1.56
CA ASP A 132 16.56 -6.34 -0.20
C ASP A 132 17.17 -7.75 -0.23
N PRO A 133 18.31 -7.99 0.45
CA PRO A 133 18.99 -9.28 0.42
C PRO A 133 18.17 -10.44 1.02
N ASP A 134 17.04 -10.15 1.63
CA ASP A 134 16.14 -11.13 2.24
C ASP A 134 15.00 -11.57 1.28
N TYR A 135 15.01 -11.11 -0.02
CA TYR A 135 14.00 -11.42 -1.05
C TYR A 135 14.58 -12.04 -2.31
#